data_888be871fd5410d8c22f39d2c793ec41
#
_entry.id   888be871fd5410d8c22f39d2c793ec41
#
_cell.length_a   1.000
_cell.length_b   1.000
_cell.length_c   1.000
_cell.angle_alpha   90.00
_cell.angle_beta   90.00
_cell.angle_gamma   90.00
#
_symmetry.space_group_name_H-M   'P 1'
#
loop_
_entity.id
_entity.type
_entity.pdbx_description
1 polymer ?
#
loop_
_entity_poly.entity_id
_entity_poly.type
_entity_poly.pdbx_seq_one_letter_code
_entity_poly.pdbx_strand_id
1 'polypeptide(L)'
;MEQVSGMTNTRRTLALALAALPVCALAGCSDDPASTTTPTDSTSSSSPSPSSTSSDPPTDSEVAEQAATQLATDYFAAVDHVRQDVKEPLKQLMKVAIGGQLAAQELLTRNQHKVGNRQVGDTRVVDIVIQSVNLDNSDPTAGRVPTVQMDVCWDVSDVDVVNSQGKSIVSPDRADRGWTRFTVANHRWKAQPEDGWRISNGQDLKKAPCSAA
;
A
#
# COMPACT_ATOMS: atom_id res chain seq x y z
N MET A 1 -33.44 -8.52 45.08
CA MET A 1 -32.21 -8.70 45.88
C MET A 1 -31.16 -9.06 44.84
N GLU A 2 -30.50 -7.97 44.38
CA GLU A 2 -29.15 -7.50 44.75
C GLU A 2 -28.07 -8.32 44.10
N GLN A 3 -27.09 -7.81 43.45
CA GLN A 3 -26.18 -6.69 43.78
C GLN A 3 -25.58 -6.04 42.52
N VAL A 4 -25.50 -4.73 42.58
CA VAL A 4 -24.70 -3.87 41.74
C VAL A 4 -23.26 -3.92 42.24
N SER A 5 -22.28 -4.27 41.40
CA SER A 5 -20.86 -4.12 41.70
C SER A 5 -20.23 -3.15 40.72
N GLY A 6 -19.85 -1.99 41.25
CA GLY A 6 -19.22 -0.93 40.50
C GLY A 6 -17.76 -1.25 40.14
N MET A 7 -17.38 -0.93 38.90
CA MET A 7 -15.99 -0.94 38.44
C MET A 7 -15.46 0.50 38.45
N THR A 8 -14.53 0.73 39.34
CA THR A 8 -13.77 1.98 39.53
C THR A 8 -12.83 2.22 38.35
N ASN A 9 -13.00 3.39 37.76
CA ASN A 9 -12.21 3.90 36.65
C ASN A 9 -10.89 4.49 37.18
N THR A 10 -9.78 3.77 37.02
CA THR A 10 -8.44 4.27 37.41
C THR A 10 -7.84 5.04 36.21
N ARG A 11 -7.92 6.37 36.29
CA ARG A 11 -7.21 7.30 35.43
C ARG A 11 -5.72 7.25 35.73
N ARG A 12 -4.90 6.73 34.83
CA ARG A 12 -3.44 6.88 34.88
C ARG A 12 -3.04 8.10 34.05
N THR A 13 -2.66 9.14 34.76
CA THR A 13 -1.95 10.31 34.24
C THR A 13 -0.51 9.91 33.91
N LEU A 14 -0.09 10.04 32.67
CA LEU A 14 1.31 9.92 32.29
C LEU A 14 1.88 11.33 32.11
N ALA A 15 2.95 11.59 32.84
CA ALA A 15 3.69 12.85 32.83
C ALA A 15 4.55 12.98 31.57
N LEU A 16 4.51 14.17 30.96
CA LEU A 16 5.42 14.57 29.90
C LEU A 16 6.81 14.86 30.47
N ALA A 17 7.84 14.25 29.93
CA ALA A 17 9.23 14.66 30.05
C ALA A 17 9.70 15.34 28.80
N LEU A 18 9.95 16.66 28.84
CA LEU A 18 10.64 17.42 27.80
C LEU A 18 12.15 17.11 27.90
N ALA A 19 12.75 16.66 26.82
CA ALA A 19 14.20 16.62 26.64
C ALA A 19 14.60 17.62 25.54
N ALA A 20 15.34 18.64 25.92
CA ALA A 20 15.96 19.61 25.03
C ALA A 20 17.26 19.05 24.45
N LEU A 21 17.49 19.21 23.16
CA LEU A 21 18.75 18.88 22.47
C LEU A 21 19.40 20.13 21.89
N PRO A 22 20.74 20.26 21.93
CA PRO A 22 21.46 21.43 21.48
C PRO A 22 21.75 21.43 19.97
N VAL A 23 21.75 22.65 19.43
CA VAL A 23 22.17 23.03 18.07
C VAL A 23 23.69 22.98 17.97
N CYS A 24 24.22 22.29 16.99
CA CYS A 24 25.61 22.46 16.52
C CYS A 24 25.62 23.03 15.11
N ALA A 25 26.02 24.28 15.00
CA ALA A 25 26.37 24.96 13.75
C ALA A 25 27.84 24.68 13.44
N LEU A 26 28.15 24.28 12.20
CA LEU A 26 29.51 24.35 11.63
C LEU A 26 29.40 24.93 10.23
N ALA A 27 29.92 26.13 10.13
CA ALA A 27 30.20 26.84 8.90
C ALA A 27 31.55 26.38 8.33
N GLY A 28 31.67 26.24 7.00
CA GLY A 28 32.90 26.00 6.30
C GLY A 28 32.79 26.50 4.87
N CYS A 29 33.34 27.72 4.63
CA CYS A 29 33.61 28.26 3.29
C CYS A 29 34.95 27.76 2.81
N SER A 30 35.11 27.54 1.50
CA SER A 30 36.39 27.78 0.77
C SER A 30 36.15 27.77 -0.74
N ASP A 31 36.29 28.87 -1.31
CA ASP A 31 36.98 29.48 -2.46
C ASP A 31 37.26 28.66 -3.72
N ASP A 32 36.88 29.34 -4.83
CA ASP A 32 37.30 29.19 -6.22
C ASP A 32 38.82 29.40 -6.44
N PRO A 33 39.44 28.93 -7.54
CA PRO A 33 39.43 29.78 -8.71
C PRO A 33 39.30 29.09 -10.09
N ALA A 34 38.86 29.90 -11.03
CA ALA A 34 38.73 29.69 -12.46
C ALA A 34 40.06 29.29 -13.18
N SER A 35 39.92 28.44 -14.20
CA SER A 35 40.87 28.36 -15.33
C SER A 35 40.14 28.14 -16.64
N THR A 36 40.18 29.17 -17.44
CA THR A 36 39.80 29.27 -18.85
C THR A 36 40.79 28.51 -19.74
N THR A 37 40.32 27.62 -20.63
CA THR A 37 40.99 27.33 -21.91
C THR A 37 39.96 26.94 -22.96
N THR A 38 40.07 27.65 -24.07
CA THR A 38 39.25 27.66 -25.29
C THR A 38 39.61 26.48 -26.25
N PRO A 39 38.91 26.29 -27.37
CA PRO A 39 38.48 25.00 -27.86
C PRO A 39 39.42 24.39 -28.91
N THR A 40 39.32 23.08 -29.06
CA THR A 40 39.79 22.41 -30.29
C THR A 40 38.69 21.51 -30.84
N ASP A 41 38.25 21.92 -32.00
CA ASP A 41 37.34 21.24 -32.90
C ASP A 41 37.95 19.89 -33.33
N SER A 42 37.25 18.80 -33.11
CA SER A 42 37.54 17.53 -33.78
C SER A 42 36.24 16.78 -33.97
N THR A 43 35.64 17.01 -35.11
CA THR A 43 34.56 16.25 -35.70
C THR A 43 34.99 14.79 -35.88
N SER A 44 34.53 13.92 -34.98
CA SER A 44 34.52 12.47 -35.22
C SER A 44 33.07 12.00 -35.21
N SER A 45 32.53 11.83 -36.40
CA SER A 45 31.26 11.19 -36.67
C SER A 45 31.38 9.70 -36.36
N SER A 46 31.03 9.31 -35.15
CA SER A 46 30.79 7.90 -34.80
C SER A 46 29.30 7.63 -34.87
N SER A 47 28.91 6.92 -35.90
CA SER A 47 27.60 6.32 -36.09
C SER A 47 27.23 5.50 -34.83
N PRO A 48 26.08 5.75 -34.18
CA PRO A 48 25.66 4.89 -33.08
C PRO A 48 25.29 3.52 -33.67
N SER A 49 26.13 2.53 -33.40
CA SER A 49 25.76 1.13 -33.55
C SER A 49 24.55 0.86 -32.66
N PRO A 50 23.46 0.20 -33.15
CA PRO A 50 22.35 -0.13 -32.29
C PRO A 50 22.86 -1.11 -31.23
N SER A 51 22.97 -0.63 -30.00
CA SER A 51 23.18 -1.48 -28.83
C SER A 51 21.99 -2.42 -28.73
N SER A 52 22.20 -3.68 -29.05
CA SER A 52 21.28 -4.77 -28.74
C SER A 52 21.14 -4.78 -27.22
N THR A 53 20.05 -4.24 -26.71
CA THR A 53 19.69 -4.35 -25.31
C THR A 53 19.33 -5.83 -25.09
N SER A 54 20.31 -6.63 -24.69
CA SER A 54 20.08 -7.95 -24.14
C SER A 54 19.43 -7.71 -22.77
N SER A 55 18.11 -7.81 -22.71
CA SER A 55 17.41 -7.78 -21.44
C SER A 55 17.69 -9.10 -20.75
N ASP A 56 18.48 -9.09 -19.71
CA ASP A 56 18.59 -10.24 -18.81
C ASP A 56 17.19 -10.63 -18.30
N PRO A 57 16.92 -11.91 -18.06
CA PRO A 57 15.66 -12.31 -17.44
C PRO A 57 15.48 -11.61 -16.10
N PRO A 58 14.23 -11.25 -15.73
CA PRO A 58 13.98 -10.54 -14.46
C PRO A 58 14.43 -11.42 -13.30
N THR A 59 14.96 -10.76 -12.27
CA THR A 59 15.33 -11.39 -11.01
C THR A 59 14.08 -11.78 -10.21
N ASP A 60 14.22 -12.73 -9.29
CA ASP A 60 13.11 -13.13 -8.40
C ASP A 60 12.52 -11.93 -7.62
N SER A 61 13.35 -10.95 -7.26
CA SER A 61 12.88 -9.72 -6.60
C SER A 61 12.03 -8.86 -7.53
N GLU A 62 12.44 -8.68 -8.78
CA GLU A 62 11.67 -7.93 -9.78
C GLU A 62 10.34 -8.61 -10.10
N VAL A 63 10.33 -9.94 -10.18
CA VAL A 63 9.10 -10.73 -10.33
C VAL A 63 8.16 -10.50 -9.15
N ALA A 64 8.69 -10.53 -7.92
CA ALA A 64 7.91 -10.29 -6.71
C ALA A 64 7.33 -8.87 -6.65
N GLU A 65 8.11 -7.85 -7.03
CA GLU A 65 7.68 -6.45 -7.08
C GLU A 65 6.57 -6.23 -8.12
N GLN A 66 6.74 -6.79 -9.31
CA GLN A 66 5.73 -6.71 -10.37
C GLN A 66 4.42 -7.39 -9.95
N ALA A 67 4.51 -8.60 -9.39
CA ALA A 67 3.34 -9.34 -8.90
C ALA A 67 2.62 -8.61 -7.76
N ALA A 68 3.35 -8.01 -6.81
CA ALA A 68 2.77 -7.22 -5.74
C ALA A 68 2.10 -5.94 -6.26
N THR A 69 2.71 -5.27 -7.22
CA THR A 69 2.16 -4.07 -7.87
C THR A 69 0.84 -4.37 -8.58
N GLN A 70 0.80 -5.43 -9.39
CA GLN A 70 -0.43 -5.86 -10.05
C GLN A 70 -1.50 -6.25 -9.04
N LEU A 71 -1.11 -7.00 -8.00
CA LEU A 71 -2.04 -7.42 -6.94
C LEU A 71 -2.69 -6.24 -6.20
N ALA A 72 -2.01 -5.08 -6.05
CA ALA A 72 -2.62 -3.91 -5.45
C ALA A 72 -3.84 -3.44 -6.26
N THR A 73 -3.73 -3.37 -7.57
CA THR A 73 -4.82 -3.00 -8.47
C THR A 73 -5.95 -4.04 -8.40
N ASP A 74 -5.61 -5.32 -8.51
CA ASP A 74 -6.58 -6.42 -8.48
C ASP A 74 -7.32 -6.48 -7.14
N TYR A 75 -6.64 -6.14 -6.05
CA TYR A 75 -7.22 -6.11 -4.72
C TYR A 75 -8.33 -5.04 -4.62
N PHE A 76 -8.07 -3.81 -5.03
CA PHE A 76 -9.09 -2.76 -4.98
C PHE A 76 -10.26 -3.10 -5.90
N ALA A 77 -9.99 -3.58 -7.12
CA ALA A 77 -11.05 -4.02 -8.03
C ALA A 77 -11.92 -5.15 -7.43
N ALA A 78 -11.31 -6.13 -6.76
CA ALA A 78 -12.06 -7.22 -6.11
C ALA A 78 -12.88 -6.73 -4.91
N VAL A 79 -12.34 -5.80 -4.11
CA VAL A 79 -13.03 -5.20 -2.97
C VAL A 79 -14.22 -4.37 -3.45
N ASP A 80 -14.03 -3.53 -4.46
CA ASP A 80 -15.07 -2.70 -5.06
C ASP A 80 -16.20 -3.59 -5.60
N HIS A 81 -15.86 -4.61 -6.36
CA HIS A 81 -16.82 -5.52 -6.96
C HIS A 81 -17.76 -6.19 -5.92
N VAL A 82 -17.19 -6.73 -4.82
CA VAL A 82 -18.01 -7.35 -3.77
C VAL A 82 -18.81 -6.35 -2.94
N ARG A 83 -18.40 -5.07 -2.88
CA ARG A 83 -19.12 -4.01 -2.17
C ARG A 83 -20.24 -3.37 -3.00
N GLN A 84 -20.10 -3.40 -4.33
CA GLN A 84 -21.10 -2.87 -5.26
C GLN A 84 -22.28 -3.81 -5.45
N ASP A 85 -22.04 -5.12 -5.50
CA ASP A 85 -23.10 -6.12 -5.69
C ASP A 85 -23.21 -7.08 -4.50
N VAL A 86 -24.33 -6.99 -3.78
CA VAL A 86 -24.64 -7.85 -2.62
C VAL A 86 -24.77 -9.35 -2.97
N LYS A 87 -24.89 -9.67 -4.27
CA LYS A 87 -24.98 -11.07 -4.75
C LYS A 87 -23.62 -11.69 -4.99
N GLU A 88 -22.57 -10.85 -5.09
CA GLU A 88 -21.23 -11.34 -5.32
C GLU A 88 -20.68 -12.11 -4.13
N PRO A 89 -20.15 -13.31 -4.35
CA PRO A 89 -19.66 -14.14 -3.27
C PRO A 89 -18.34 -13.60 -2.71
N LEU A 90 -18.30 -13.30 -1.41
CA LEU A 90 -17.11 -12.78 -0.72
C LEU A 90 -15.87 -13.67 -0.85
N LYS A 91 -16.04 -14.97 -1.16
CA LYS A 91 -14.92 -15.88 -1.44
C LYS A 91 -14.00 -15.40 -2.58
N GLN A 92 -14.46 -14.48 -3.43
CA GLN A 92 -13.60 -13.88 -4.47
C GLN A 92 -12.43 -13.11 -3.85
N LEU A 93 -12.61 -12.50 -2.66
CA LEU A 93 -11.55 -11.80 -1.93
C LEU A 93 -10.36 -12.72 -1.58
N MET A 94 -10.58 -14.05 -1.48
CA MET A 94 -9.51 -15.03 -1.24
C MET A 94 -8.48 -15.11 -2.38
N LYS A 95 -8.82 -14.58 -3.56
CA LYS A 95 -7.89 -14.51 -4.70
C LYS A 95 -6.84 -13.41 -4.52
N VAL A 96 -7.14 -12.40 -3.71
CA VAL A 96 -6.31 -11.19 -3.55
C VAL A 96 -5.88 -10.94 -2.11
N ALA A 97 -6.53 -11.53 -1.12
CA ALA A 97 -6.25 -11.33 0.29
C ALA A 97 -6.25 -12.63 1.10
N ILE A 98 -5.54 -12.63 2.23
CA ILE A 98 -5.49 -13.72 3.22
C ILE A 98 -5.46 -13.15 4.64
N GLY A 99 -5.63 -14.03 5.63
CA GLY A 99 -5.43 -13.71 7.04
C GLY A 99 -6.27 -12.54 7.54
N GLY A 100 -5.65 -11.61 8.25
CA GLY A 100 -6.32 -10.47 8.85
C GLY A 100 -6.96 -9.54 7.82
N GLN A 101 -6.31 -9.31 6.67
CA GLN A 101 -6.86 -8.46 5.64
C GLN A 101 -8.12 -9.04 5.00
N LEU A 102 -8.12 -10.33 4.69
CA LEU A 102 -9.31 -11.02 4.18
C LEU A 102 -10.47 -10.92 5.17
N ALA A 103 -10.22 -11.28 6.44
CA ALA A 103 -11.25 -11.27 7.48
C ALA A 103 -11.85 -9.86 7.69
N ALA A 104 -11.01 -8.81 7.67
CA ALA A 104 -11.47 -7.43 7.81
C ALA A 104 -12.37 -7.00 6.65
N GLN A 105 -11.97 -7.31 5.40
CA GLN A 105 -12.76 -6.96 4.22
C GLN A 105 -14.09 -7.70 4.17
N GLU A 106 -14.07 -9.00 4.48
CA GLU A 106 -15.31 -9.78 4.54
C GLU A 106 -16.26 -9.27 5.63
N LEU A 107 -15.74 -8.93 6.81
CA LEU A 107 -16.57 -8.41 7.91
C LEU A 107 -17.20 -7.06 7.53
N LEU A 108 -16.38 -6.15 6.99
CA LEU A 108 -16.84 -4.82 6.58
C LEU A 108 -17.93 -4.92 5.50
N THR A 109 -17.69 -5.72 4.45
CA THR A 109 -18.65 -5.89 3.35
C THR A 109 -19.94 -6.53 3.83
N ARG A 110 -19.88 -7.60 4.66
CA ARG A 110 -21.08 -8.21 5.26
C ARG A 110 -21.89 -7.21 6.09
N ASN A 111 -21.21 -6.37 6.87
CA ASN A 111 -21.89 -5.36 7.69
C ASN A 111 -22.58 -4.29 6.85
N GLN A 112 -21.93 -3.82 5.76
CA GLN A 112 -22.54 -2.89 4.81
C GLN A 112 -23.78 -3.49 4.16
N HIS A 113 -23.68 -4.69 3.63
CA HIS A 113 -24.80 -5.37 2.96
C HIS A 113 -25.97 -5.68 3.92
N LYS A 114 -25.67 -6.07 5.18
CA LYS A 114 -26.68 -6.35 6.19
C LYS A 114 -27.61 -5.18 6.46
N VAL A 115 -27.12 -3.95 6.37
CA VAL A 115 -27.92 -2.72 6.57
C VAL A 115 -28.41 -2.13 5.25
N GLY A 116 -28.22 -2.83 4.12
CA GLY A 116 -28.66 -2.40 2.80
C GLY A 116 -27.80 -1.33 2.15
N ASN A 117 -26.58 -1.13 2.65
CA ASN A 117 -25.63 -0.21 2.04
C ASN A 117 -24.83 -0.91 0.94
N ARG A 118 -24.51 -0.16 -0.11
CA ARG A 118 -23.62 -0.61 -1.19
C ARG A 118 -22.71 0.49 -1.68
N GLN A 119 -21.57 0.12 -2.20
CA GLN A 119 -20.66 1.04 -2.87
C GLN A 119 -21.18 1.39 -4.27
N VAL A 120 -20.85 2.59 -4.73
CA VAL A 120 -21.03 3.07 -6.11
C VAL A 120 -19.70 3.72 -6.53
N GLY A 121 -19.24 3.45 -7.74
CA GLY A 121 -17.95 3.90 -8.22
C GLY A 121 -16.77 3.04 -7.78
N ASP A 122 -15.61 3.26 -8.38
CA ASP A 122 -14.43 2.42 -8.23
C ASP A 122 -13.29 3.19 -7.57
N THR A 123 -12.55 2.49 -6.72
CA THR A 123 -11.32 2.98 -6.11
C THR A 123 -10.20 2.98 -7.15
N ARG A 124 -9.46 4.08 -7.27
CA ARG A 124 -8.29 4.17 -8.14
C ARG A 124 -7.01 4.02 -7.34
N VAL A 125 -6.10 3.20 -7.83
CA VAL A 125 -4.71 3.20 -7.39
C VAL A 125 -3.99 4.33 -8.12
N VAL A 126 -3.43 5.28 -7.37
CA VAL A 126 -2.76 6.49 -7.90
C VAL A 126 -1.26 6.31 -7.96
N ASP A 127 -0.69 5.69 -6.93
CA ASP A 127 0.75 5.49 -6.81
C ASP A 127 1.06 4.26 -5.96
N ILE A 128 2.16 3.59 -6.26
CA ILE A 128 2.66 2.42 -5.53
C ILE A 128 4.16 2.59 -5.30
N VAL A 129 4.58 2.51 -4.05
CA VAL A 129 5.97 2.59 -3.66
C VAL A 129 6.39 1.31 -2.95
N ILE A 130 7.23 0.50 -3.60
CA ILE A 130 7.81 -0.69 -2.96
C ILE A 130 8.77 -0.24 -1.85
N GLN A 131 8.57 -0.76 -0.66
CA GLN A 131 9.37 -0.44 0.52
C GLN A 131 10.45 -1.48 0.76
N SER A 132 10.10 -2.75 0.61
CA SER A 132 11.04 -3.86 0.76
C SER A 132 10.52 -5.13 0.11
N VAL A 133 11.47 -5.97 -0.35
CA VAL A 133 11.25 -7.34 -0.78
C VAL A 133 12.07 -8.26 0.11
N ASN A 134 11.46 -9.29 0.63
CA ASN A 134 12.12 -10.37 1.37
C ASN A 134 11.69 -11.71 0.78
N LEU A 135 12.62 -12.46 0.23
CA LEU A 135 12.36 -13.76 -0.41
C LEU A 135 12.70 -14.96 0.52
N ASP A 136 12.88 -14.72 1.83
CA ASP A 136 13.09 -15.79 2.79
C ASP A 136 11.89 -16.75 2.80
N ASN A 137 12.15 -18.00 2.41
CA ASN A 137 11.20 -19.11 2.43
C ASN A 137 11.78 -20.31 3.18
N SER A 138 12.62 -20.03 4.19
CA SER A 138 13.36 -21.07 4.93
C SER A 138 12.48 -21.92 5.83
N ASP A 139 11.37 -21.34 6.33
CA ASP A 139 10.44 -22.05 7.22
C ASP A 139 9.00 -21.54 7.04
N PRO A 140 8.31 -21.97 5.98
CA PRO A 140 6.93 -21.55 5.71
C PRO A 140 5.94 -21.93 6.82
N THR A 141 6.23 -23.00 7.56
CA THR A 141 5.37 -23.46 8.66
C THR A 141 5.44 -22.55 9.88
N ALA A 142 6.59 -21.91 10.10
CA ALA A 142 6.77 -20.86 11.10
C ALA A 142 6.47 -19.45 10.57
N GLY A 143 5.88 -19.33 9.35
CA GLY A 143 5.51 -18.04 8.75
C GLY A 143 6.66 -17.32 8.05
N ARG A 144 7.84 -17.92 7.88
CA ARG A 144 8.91 -17.38 7.06
C ARG A 144 8.64 -17.69 5.59
N VAL A 145 7.91 -16.81 4.96
CA VAL A 145 7.51 -16.86 3.54
C VAL A 145 7.94 -15.59 2.85
N PRO A 146 8.13 -15.60 1.53
CA PRO A 146 8.37 -14.39 0.77
C PRO A 146 7.33 -13.33 1.01
N THR A 147 7.78 -12.09 1.22
CA THR A 147 6.94 -10.93 1.48
C THR A 147 7.42 -9.71 0.71
N VAL A 148 6.47 -8.88 0.30
CA VAL A 148 6.70 -7.53 -0.23
C VAL A 148 5.95 -6.55 0.66
N GLN A 149 6.62 -5.48 1.08
CA GLN A 149 5.96 -4.32 1.67
C GLN A 149 5.85 -3.22 0.64
N MET A 150 4.67 -2.66 0.49
CA MET A 150 4.40 -1.55 -0.43
C MET A 150 3.47 -0.53 0.19
N ASP A 151 3.70 0.74 -0.09
CA ASP A 151 2.77 1.83 0.19
C ASP A 151 1.95 2.10 -1.05
N VAL A 152 0.64 2.01 -0.93
CA VAL A 152 -0.30 2.26 -2.02
C VAL A 152 -1.09 3.53 -1.73
N CYS A 153 -1.01 4.50 -2.63
CA CYS A 153 -1.92 5.64 -2.64
C CYS A 153 -3.19 5.28 -3.42
N TRP A 154 -4.30 5.47 -2.76
CA TRP A 154 -5.61 5.24 -3.33
C TRP A 154 -6.41 6.54 -3.41
N ASP A 155 -7.33 6.63 -4.38
CA ASP A 155 -8.25 7.72 -4.60
C ASP A 155 -9.69 7.16 -4.66
N VAL A 156 -10.54 7.68 -3.79
CA VAL A 156 -11.96 7.32 -3.67
C VAL A 156 -12.88 8.51 -3.97
N SER A 157 -12.39 9.53 -4.67
CA SER A 157 -13.19 10.72 -5.04
C SER A 157 -14.45 10.35 -5.83
N ASP A 158 -14.37 9.31 -6.66
CA ASP A 158 -15.49 8.81 -7.47
C ASP A 158 -16.31 7.72 -6.74
N VAL A 159 -15.93 7.38 -5.51
CA VAL A 159 -16.59 6.34 -4.71
C VAL A 159 -17.62 6.97 -3.78
N ASP A 160 -18.84 6.46 -3.82
CA ASP A 160 -19.89 6.75 -2.84
C ASP A 160 -20.34 5.46 -2.13
N VAL A 161 -20.93 5.60 -0.97
CA VAL A 161 -21.65 4.53 -0.30
C VAL A 161 -23.08 4.99 -0.11
N VAL A 162 -24.00 4.27 -0.72
CA VAL A 162 -25.44 4.60 -0.65
C VAL A 162 -26.20 3.59 0.18
N ASN A 163 -27.23 4.06 0.87
CA ASN A 163 -28.16 3.21 1.60
C ASN A 163 -29.18 2.53 0.65
N SER A 164 -30.09 1.73 1.20
CA SER A 164 -31.16 1.03 0.45
C SER A 164 -32.11 1.97 -0.32
N GLN A 165 -32.12 3.26 0.01
CA GLN A 165 -32.93 4.29 -0.67
C GLN A 165 -32.13 5.03 -1.77
N GLY A 166 -30.88 4.65 -2.00
CA GLY A 166 -29.97 5.30 -2.93
C GLY A 166 -29.37 6.63 -2.45
N LYS A 167 -29.56 6.98 -1.16
CA LYS A 167 -29.00 8.20 -0.59
C LYS A 167 -27.58 7.95 -0.09
N SER A 168 -26.65 8.85 -0.43
CA SER A 168 -25.28 8.85 0.11
C SER A 168 -25.27 8.91 1.64
N ILE A 169 -24.41 8.10 2.24
CA ILE A 169 -24.10 8.07 3.67
C ILE A 169 -22.64 8.40 3.97
N VAL A 170 -21.88 8.80 2.95
CA VAL A 170 -20.50 9.23 3.11
C VAL A 170 -20.45 10.60 3.76
N SER A 171 -19.53 10.78 4.73
CA SER A 171 -19.29 12.09 5.32
C SER A 171 -18.75 13.07 4.26
N PRO A 172 -19.25 14.32 4.22
CA PRO A 172 -18.71 15.34 3.32
C PRO A 172 -17.24 15.69 3.62
N ASP A 173 -16.77 15.41 4.84
CA ASP A 173 -15.39 15.67 5.26
C ASP A 173 -14.48 14.46 5.06
N ARG A 174 -14.96 13.40 4.34
CA ARG A 174 -14.13 12.24 4.04
C ARG A 174 -12.93 12.66 3.17
N ALA A 175 -11.73 12.21 3.54
CA ALA A 175 -10.58 12.35 2.68
C ALA A 175 -10.76 11.50 1.42
N ASP A 176 -10.57 12.10 0.24
CA ASP A 176 -10.70 11.39 -1.04
C ASP A 176 -9.47 10.55 -1.38
N ARG A 177 -8.32 10.84 -0.76
CA ARG A 177 -7.07 10.12 -0.99
C ARG A 177 -6.37 9.80 0.31
N GLY A 178 -5.68 8.69 0.29
CA GLY A 178 -4.88 8.25 1.43
C GLY A 178 -3.83 7.23 1.03
N TRP A 179 -3.02 6.85 2.00
CA TRP A 179 -2.00 5.85 1.83
C TRP A 179 -2.23 4.68 2.78
N THR A 180 -2.11 3.49 2.26
CA THR A 180 -2.10 2.27 3.06
C THR A 180 -0.82 1.51 2.79
N ARG A 181 -0.09 1.12 3.84
CA ARG A 181 1.00 0.16 3.74
C ARG A 181 0.42 -1.24 3.73
N PHE A 182 0.67 -1.97 2.66
CA PHE A 182 0.32 -3.37 2.57
C PHE A 182 1.52 -4.26 2.81
N THR A 183 1.28 -5.39 3.49
CA THR A 183 2.16 -6.54 3.49
C THR A 183 1.54 -7.61 2.60
N VAL A 184 2.26 -7.97 1.55
CA VAL A 184 1.91 -9.01 0.60
C VAL A 184 2.75 -10.24 0.90
N ALA A 185 2.16 -11.43 0.94
CA ALA A 185 2.86 -12.68 1.26
C ALA A 185 2.56 -13.76 0.21
N ASN A 186 3.57 -14.59 -0.09
CA ASN A 186 3.39 -15.75 -0.97
C ASN A 186 3.67 -17.06 -0.22
N HIS A 187 2.63 -17.67 0.31
CA HIS A 187 2.70 -18.99 0.98
C HIS A 187 2.88 -20.16 0.00
N ARG A 188 2.86 -19.88 -1.31
CA ARG A 188 2.97 -20.87 -2.38
C ARG A 188 4.22 -20.65 -3.26
N TRP A 189 5.18 -19.90 -2.76
CA TRP A 189 6.35 -19.43 -3.51
C TRP A 189 6.98 -20.50 -4.41
N LYS A 190 7.24 -21.69 -3.89
CA LYS A 190 7.87 -22.78 -4.67
C LYS A 190 7.02 -23.27 -5.84
N ALA A 191 5.70 -23.19 -5.74
CA ALA A 191 4.77 -23.68 -6.75
C ALA A 191 4.20 -22.58 -7.63
N GLN A 192 4.09 -21.37 -7.11
CA GLN A 192 3.44 -20.22 -7.74
C GLN A 192 4.19 -18.93 -7.39
N PRO A 193 5.40 -18.71 -7.91
CA PRO A 193 6.20 -17.53 -7.59
C PRO A 193 5.55 -16.23 -8.07
N GLU A 194 4.80 -16.26 -9.15
CA GLU A 194 4.11 -15.09 -9.71
C GLU A 194 2.70 -14.94 -9.14
N ASP A 195 1.90 -16.00 -9.12
CA ASP A 195 0.46 -15.95 -8.83
C ASP A 195 0.08 -16.21 -7.37
N GLY A 196 1.05 -16.64 -6.54
CA GLY A 196 0.80 -17.06 -5.16
C GLY A 196 0.66 -15.91 -4.16
N TRP A 197 0.84 -14.67 -4.58
CA TRP A 197 0.82 -13.48 -3.74
C TRP A 197 -0.57 -13.11 -3.27
N ARG A 198 -0.69 -12.70 -2.00
CA ARG A 198 -1.95 -12.23 -1.38
C ARG A 198 -1.65 -11.13 -0.37
N ILE A 199 -2.49 -10.13 -0.29
CA ILE A 199 -2.39 -9.11 0.76
C ILE A 199 -2.79 -9.75 2.09
N SER A 200 -1.87 -9.77 3.04
CA SER A 200 -2.04 -10.38 4.36
C SER A 200 -2.41 -9.36 5.45
N ASN A 201 -1.96 -8.10 5.28
CA ASN A 201 -2.20 -7.01 6.21
C ASN A 201 -2.22 -5.66 5.49
N GLY A 202 -2.99 -4.70 6.03
CA GLY A 202 -3.01 -3.31 5.60
C GLY A 202 -3.02 -2.38 6.80
N GLN A 203 -2.24 -1.29 6.73
CA GLN A 203 -2.16 -0.26 7.75
C GLN A 203 -2.22 1.12 7.11
N ASP A 204 -3.19 1.94 7.49
CA ASP A 204 -3.28 3.31 7.01
C ASP A 204 -2.12 4.16 7.52
N LEU A 205 -1.55 4.96 6.64
CA LEU A 205 -0.42 5.81 6.94
C LEU A 205 -0.87 7.25 7.17
N LYS A 206 -0.38 7.84 8.27
CA LYS A 206 -0.60 9.25 8.59
C LYS A 206 0.42 10.13 7.85
N LYS A 207 0.29 10.22 6.53
CA LYS A 207 1.09 11.10 5.69
C LYS A 207 0.19 11.90 4.75
N ALA A 208 0.71 12.99 4.18
CA ALA A 208 -0.03 13.80 3.20
C ALA A 208 -0.53 12.91 2.05
N PRO A 209 -1.76 13.13 1.56
CA PRO A 209 -2.26 12.42 0.39
C PRO A 209 -1.33 12.60 -0.81
N CYS A 210 -1.29 11.59 -1.70
CA CYS A 210 -0.56 11.73 -2.95
C CYS A 210 -1.21 12.81 -3.85
N SER A 211 -0.38 13.42 -4.70
CA SER A 211 -0.88 14.35 -5.73
C SER A 211 -1.83 13.62 -6.70
N ALA A 212 -2.75 14.38 -7.30
CA ALA A 212 -3.48 13.88 -8.45
C ALA A 212 -2.47 13.61 -9.58
N ALA A 213 -2.60 12.49 -10.23
CA ALA A 213 -1.86 12.21 -11.46
C ALA A 213 -2.36 13.12 -12.59
#